data_8c01beeb5182cdfdd1a0ed0dfefaebee
#
_entry.id   8c01beeb5182cdfdd1a0ed0dfefaebee
#
_cell.length_a   1.000
_cell.length_b   1.000
_cell.length_c   1.000
_cell.angle_alpha   90.00
_cell.angle_beta   90.00
_cell.angle_gamma   90.00
#
_symmetry.space_group_name_H-M   'P 1'
#
loop_
_entity.id
_entity.type
_entity.pdbx_description
1 polymer ?
#
loop_
_entity_poly.entity_id
_entity_poly.type
_entity_poly.pdbx_seq_one_letter_code
_entity_poly.pdbx_strand_id
1 'polypeptide(L)'
;MTDPFRDGDYRDEFEWEKEIRKDDDRVHDYLAELPRYIDLPDEDKVISKRIRRHGIAWDDDFDAPPDDYDDDYDDVPEEDFVRHRDGSDVYAAASKMAIDLTEYFAVERDQAAARAMMRAMTLLGKLMARSLDVLRLEDGELVTFRIALTKRFLADLNELIGEYEKFPDAIRDVFLKDAFKMRDEVLEKIRKYRREQKRR
;
A
#
# COMPACT_ATOMS: atom_id res chain seq x y z
N MET A 1 6.19 -25.00 -8.08
CA MET A 1 5.64 -23.69 -7.76
C MET A 1 5.34 -22.99 -9.08
N THR A 2 4.11 -22.87 -9.49
CA THR A 2 3.70 -22.14 -10.69
C THR A 2 3.72 -20.67 -10.31
N ASP A 3 4.65 -19.92 -10.88
CA ASP A 3 4.69 -18.47 -10.78
C ASP A 3 3.32 -17.94 -11.25
N PRO A 4 2.51 -17.33 -10.37
CA PRO A 4 1.18 -16.85 -10.73
C PRO A 4 1.21 -15.81 -11.85
N PHE A 5 2.39 -15.33 -12.23
CA PHE A 5 2.62 -14.34 -13.29
C PHE A 5 3.16 -14.97 -14.59
N ARG A 6 3.44 -16.28 -14.61
CA ARG A 6 4.14 -16.94 -15.74
C ARG A 6 3.23 -17.43 -16.87
N ASP A 7 1.96 -17.65 -16.60
CA ASP A 7 0.97 -18.05 -17.61
C ASP A 7 0.00 -16.90 -17.85
N GLY A 8 0.43 -15.95 -18.71
CA GLY A 8 -0.44 -14.99 -19.43
C GLY A 8 -1.72 -14.61 -18.71
N ASP A 9 -1.64 -14.14 -17.46
CA ASP A 9 -2.81 -13.75 -16.69
C ASP A 9 -3.41 -12.51 -17.34
N TYR A 10 -4.37 -12.74 -18.24
CA TYR A 10 -5.07 -11.71 -19.00
C TYR A 10 -6.16 -11.01 -18.19
N ARG A 11 -6.05 -11.02 -16.85
CA ARG A 11 -6.98 -10.29 -16.00
C ARG A 11 -7.05 -8.82 -16.42
N ASP A 12 -8.26 -8.31 -16.48
CA ASP A 12 -8.46 -6.89 -16.70
C ASP A 12 -8.17 -6.05 -15.42
N GLU A 13 -8.19 -4.73 -15.54
CA GLU A 13 -7.93 -3.84 -14.40
C GLU A 13 -8.93 -3.99 -13.27
N PHE A 14 -10.18 -4.43 -13.56
CA PHE A 14 -11.24 -4.59 -12.57
C PHE A 14 -11.11 -5.93 -11.81
N GLU A 15 -10.68 -6.97 -12.49
CA GLU A 15 -10.40 -8.27 -11.89
C GLU A 15 -9.22 -8.15 -10.93
N TRP A 16 -8.15 -7.48 -11.35
CA TRP A 16 -7.03 -7.16 -10.46
C TRP A 16 -7.43 -6.31 -9.26
N GLU A 17 -8.23 -5.27 -9.48
CA GLU A 17 -8.73 -4.43 -8.38
C GLU A 17 -9.53 -5.25 -7.37
N LYS A 18 -10.31 -6.23 -7.82
CA LYS A 18 -11.06 -7.13 -6.94
C LYS A 18 -10.14 -8.01 -6.10
N GLU A 19 -9.07 -8.56 -6.69
CA GLU A 19 -8.10 -9.37 -5.94
C GLU A 19 -7.33 -8.52 -4.91
N ILE A 20 -6.84 -7.35 -5.29
CA ILE A 20 -6.16 -6.43 -4.36
C ILE A 20 -7.10 -6.07 -3.18
N ARG A 21 -8.39 -5.83 -3.43
CA ARG A 21 -9.35 -5.56 -2.35
C ARG A 21 -9.51 -6.74 -1.40
N LYS A 22 -9.53 -7.97 -1.91
CA LYS A 22 -9.58 -9.14 -1.03
C LYS A 22 -8.36 -9.22 -0.13
N ASP A 23 -7.18 -8.91 -0.66
CA ASP A 23 -5.96 -8.90 0.14
C ASP A 23 -5.97 -7.77 1.18
N ASP A 24 -6.46 -6.58 0.81
CA ASP A 24 -6.69 -5.48 1.75
C ASP A 24 -7.62 -5.88 2.90
N ASP A 25 -8.74 -6.54 2.58
CA ASP A 25 -9.71 -7.01 3.57
C ASP A 25 -9.09 -8.07 4.49
N ARG A 26 -8.28 -8.99 3.93
CA ARG A 26 -7.54 -9.99 4.72
C ARG A 26 -6.57 -9.34 5.70
N VAL A 27 -5.76 -8.39 5.22
CA VAL A 27 -4.81 -7.64 6.07
C VAL A 27 -5.56 -6.86 7.14
N HIS A 28 -6.69 -6.23 6.79
CA HIS A 28 -7.52 -5.50 7.74
C HIS A 28 -8.03 -6.43 8.86
N ASP A 29 -8.58 -7.58 8.51
CA ASP A 29 -9.09 -8.56 9.45
C ASP A 29 -7.98 -9.13 10.34
N TYR A 30 -6.80 -9.39 9.76
CA TYR A 30 -5.63 -9.82 10.51
C TYR A 30 -5.22 -8.77 11.56
N LEU A 31 -5.09 -7.52 11.15
CA LEU A 31 -4.72 -6.42 12.03
C LEU A 31 -5.77 -6.15 13.12
N ALA A 32 -7.05 -6.40 12.84
CA ALA A 32 -8.12 -6.27 13.83
C ALA A 32 -8.06 -7.34 14.93
N GLU A 33 -7.58 -8.54 14.60
CA GLU A 33 -7.43 -9.64 15.56
C GLU A 33 -6.06 -9.61 16.27
N LEU A 34 -5.01 -9.08 15.63
CA LEU A 34 -3.64 -9.07 16.14
C LEU A 34 -3.50 -8.57 17.59
N PRO A 35 -4.14 -7.46 18.03
CA PRO A 35 -3.99 -6.97 19.41
C PRO A 35 -4.47 -7.95 20.48
N ARG A 36 -5.27 -8.98 20.10
CA ARG A 36 -5.78 -9.99 21.02
C ARG A 36 -4.85 -11.17 21.21
N TYR A 37 -3.97 -11.38 20.25
CA TYR A 37 -3.13 -12.58 20.17
C TYR A 37 -1.64 -12.25 20.07
N ILE A 38 -1.29 -10.97 20.04
CA ILE A 38 0.09 -10.50 20.02
C ILE A 38 0.87 -11.15 21.18
N ASP A 39 2.09 -11.57 20.91
CA ASP A 39 2.99 -12.26 21.83
C ASP A 39 2.57 -13.70 22.22
N LEU A 40 1.54 -14.27 21.61
CA LEU A 40 1.23 -15.68 21.81
C LEU A 40 2.10 -16.57 20.91
N PRO A 41 2.54 -17.74 21.41
CA PRO A 41 3.12 -18.74 20.52
C PRO A 41 2.16 -19.09 19.39
N ASP A 42 2.64 -19.13 18.14
CA ASP A 42 1.82 -19.43 16.96
C ASP A 42 0.67 -18.44 16.70
N GLU A 43 0.84 -17.14 17.06
CA GLU A 43 -0.17 -16.08 16.87
C GLU A 43 -0.76 -16.08 15.46
N ASP A 44 0.11 -16.18 14.44
CA ASP A 44 -0.31 -16.19 13.03
C ASP A 44 -1.26 -17.34 12.71
N LYS A 45 -1.00 -18.54 13.23
CA LYS A 45 -1.86 -19.71 13.01
C LYS A 45 -3.22 -19.53 13.70
N VAL A 46 -3.22 -18.93 14.90
CA VAL A 46 -4.44 -18.66 15.65
C VAL A 46 -5.30 -17.63 14.93
N ILE A 47 -4.69 -16.53 14.48
CA ILE A 47 -5.38 -15.45 13.78
C ILE A 47 -5.90 -15.96 12.42
N SER A 48 -5.06 -16.61 11.62
CA SER A 48 -5.44 -17.17 10.32
C SER A 48 -6.61 -18.14 10.43
N LYS A 49 -6.61 -19.05 11.44
CA LYS A 49 -7.72 -19.98 11.70
C LYS A 49 -9.02 -19.26 12.06
N ARG A 50 -8.92 -18.12 12.74
CA ARG A 50 -10.08 -17.32 13.13
C ARG A 50 -10.67 -16.58 11.94
N ILE A 51 -9.83 -15.95 11.13
CA ILE A 51 -10.23 -15.24 9.91
C ILE A 51 -10.89 -16.21 8.91
N ARG A 52 -10.32 -17.40 8.71
CA ARG A 52 -10.92 -18.47 7.88
C ARG A 52 -12.35 -18.83 8.30
N ARG A 53 -12.67 -18.81 9.60
CA ARG A 53 -14.03 -19.07 10.11
C ARG A 53 -15.04 -17.99 9.74
N HIS A 54 -14.58 -16.80 9.40
CA HIS A 54 -15.42 -15.69 8.90
C HIS A 54 -15.60 -15.71 7.38
N GLY A 55 -15.19 -16.80 6.69
CA GLY A 55 -15.43 -17.00 5.26
C GLY A 55 -14.34 -16.46 4.34
N ILE A 56 -13.24 -15.97 4.88
CA ILE A 56 -12.07 -15.57 4.10
C ILE A 56 -11.17 -16.79 3.98
N ALA A 57 -11.18 -17.42 2.81
CA ALA A 57 -10.25 -18.51 2.51
C ALA A 57 -8.86 -17.90 2.27
N TRP A 58 -7.90 -18.27 3.10
CA TRP A 58 -6.50 -18.20 2.74
C TRP A 58 -6.23 -19.37 1.81
N ASP A 59 -5.57 -19.13 0.69
CA ASP A 59 -5.05 -20.25 -0.09
C ASP A 59 -4.12 -21.05 0.80
N ASP A 60 -4.21 -22.40 0.74
CA ASP A 60 -3.48 -23.32 1.64
C ASP A 60 -1.95 -23.24 1.47
N ASP A 61 -1.46 -22.43 0.54
CA ASP A 61 -0.02 -22.18 0.30
C ASP A 61 0.70 -21.48 1.47
N PHE A 62 -0.03 -20.97 2.48
CA PHE A 62 0.59 -20.38 3.67
C PHE A 62 1.21 -21.43 4.64
N ASP A 63 0.89 -22.71 4.45
CA ASP A 63 1.50 -23.82 5.18
C ASP A 63 2.76 -24.38 4.48
N ALA A 64 3.14 -23.84 3.32
CA ALA A 64 4.41 -24.14 2.72
C ALA A 64 5.53 -23.66 3.68
N PRO A 65 6.49 -24.51 4.04
CA PRO A 65 7.66 -24.03 4.76
C PRO A 65 8.25 -22.87 3.93
N PRO A 66 8.76 -21.83 4.59
CA PRO A 66 9.43 -20.78 3.84
C PRO A 66 10.43 -21.51 2.94
N ASP A 67 10.23 -21.41 1.62
CA ASP A 67 11.29 -21.79 0.71
C ASP A 67 12.53 -21.12 1.26
N ASP A 68 13.65 -21.86 1.36
CA ASP A 68 14.94 -21.26 1.61
C ASP A 68 15.08 -20.15 0.57
N TYR A 69 14.60 -18.96 0.91
CA TYR A 69 14.92 -17.76 0.17
C TYR A 69 16.43 -17.67 0.33
N ASP A 70 17.14 -18.09 -0.73
CA ASP A 70 18.51 -17.68 -0.88
C ASP A 70 18.50 -16.16 -0.72
N ASP A 71 18.98 -15.71 0.44
CA ASP A 71 19.18 -14.30 0.81
C ASP A 71 20.29 -13.65 -0.07
N ASP A 72 20.50 -14.17 -1.27
CA ASP A 72 21.25 -13.50 -2.34
C ASP A 72 20.43 -12.34 -2.96
N TYR A 73 19.67 -11.62 -2.14
CA TYR A 73 19.42 -10.23 -2.45
C TYR A 73 20.77 -9.52 -2.26
N ASP A 74 21.55 -9.46 -3.36
CA ASP A 74 22.62 -8.50 -3.50
C ASP A 74 22.16 -7.21 -2.79
N ASP A 75 22.97 -6.74 -1.83
CA ASP A 75 22.81 -5.48 -1.10
C ASP A 75 22.79 -4.30 -2.08
N VAL A 76 21.77 -4.25 -2.93
CA VAL A 76 21.46 -3.03 -3.71
C VAL A 76 20.90 -2.06 -2.69
N PRO A 77 21.63 -0.97 -2.38
CA PRO A 77 21.15 -0.01 -1.41
C PRO A 77 19.71 0.39 -1.79
N GLU A 78 18.80 0.28 -0.82
CA GLU A 78 17.37 0.56 -1.01
C GLU A 78 17.14 1.93 -1.68
N GLU A 79 18.04 2.89 -1.43
CA GLU A 79 18.07 4.20 -2.04
C GLU A 79 18.29 4.18 -3.56
N ASP A 80 19.14 3.29 -4.09
CA ASP A 80 19.40 3.17 -5.53
C ASP A 80 18.28 2.42 -6.25
N PHE A 81 17.61 1.50 -5.57
CA PHE A 81 16.44 0.80 -6.09
C PHE A 81 15.27 1.76 -6.37
N VAL A 82 15.07 2.74 -5.50
CA VAL A 82 13.94 3.69 -5.58
C VAL A 82 14.19 4.82 -6.57
N ARG A 83 15.44 5.29 -6.71
CA ARG A 83 15.77 6.57 -7.40
C ARG A 83 15.47 6.64 -8.89
N HIS A 84 15.37 5.52 -9.60
CA HIS A 84 15.32 5.50 -11.06
C HIS A 84 14.09 4.84 -11.67
N ARG A 85 13.12 4.40 -10.84
CA ARG A 85 11.93 3.71 -11.31
C ARG A 85 10.69 4.62 -11.35
N ASP A 86 9.77 4.31 -12.25
CA ASP A 86 8.48 5.01 -12.35
C ASP A 86 7.67 4.82 -11.04
N GLY A 87 7.36 5.90 -10.34
CA GLY A 87 6.69 5.90 -9.04
C GLY A 87 7.59 6.31 -7.86
N SER A 88 8.90 6.44 -8.06
CA SER A 88 9.83 6.89 -7.02
C SER A 88 9.49 8.28 -6.46
N ASP A 89 8.96 9.15 -7.30
CA ASP A 89 8.46 10.48 -6.95
C ASP A 89 7.28 10.42 -5.98
N VAL A 90 6.36 9.46 -6.19
CA VAL A 90 5.19 9.24 -5.33
C VAL A 90 5.61 8.65 -3.99
N TYR A 91 6.54 7.68 -3.99
CA TYR A 91 7.12 7.13 -2.76
C TYR A 91 7.82 8.21 -1.93
N ALA A 92 8.69 9.00 -2.57
CA ALA A 92 9.42 10.06 -1.90
C ALA A 92 8.47 11.13 -1.32
N ALA A 93 7.39 11.48 -2.03
CA ALA A 93 6.39 12.41 -1.53
C ALA A 93 5.63 11.85 -0.33
N ALA A 94 5.20 10.57 -0.37
CA ALA A 94 4.53 9.91 0.75
C ALA A 94 5.45 9.81 1.98
N SER A 95 6.71 9.44 1.78
CA SER A 95 7.73 9.38 2.84
C SER A 95 7.96 10.75 3.50
N LYS A 96 8.09 11.79 2.67
CA LYS A 96 8.22 13.17 3.19
C LYS A 96 7.01 13.56 4.03
N MET A 97 5.79 13.31 3.54
CA MET A 97 4.56 13.60 4.30
C MET A 97 4.49 12.84 5.62
N ALA A 98 5.00 11.60 5.67
CA ALA A 98 5.07 10.81 6.89
C ALA A 98 6.06 11.41 7.90
N ILE A 99 7.23 11.88 7.43
CA ILE A 99 8.23 12.56 8.26
C ILE A 99 7.64 13.86 8.83
N ASP A 100 7.10 14.72 7.96
CA ASP A 100 6.50 16.00 8.36
C ASP A 100 5.38 15.81 9.40
N LEU A 101 4.54 14.76 9.21
CA LEU A 101 3.47 14.42 10.14
C LEU A 101 4.01 13.90 11.48
N THR A 102 5.09 13.11 11.46
CA THR A 102 5.74 12.59 12.67
C THR A 102 6.33 13.73 13.51
N GLU A 103 6.99 14.70 12.86
CA GLU A 103 7.55 15.88 13.53
C GLU A 103 6.45 16.72 14.18
N TYR A 104 5.34 16.92 13.47
CA TYR A 104 4.21 17.64 14.04
C TYR A 104 3.57 16.88 15.20
N PHE A 105 3.37 15.57 15.06
CA PHE A 105 2.77 14.71 16.08
C PHE A 105 3.57 14.69 17.39
N ALA A 106 4.90 14.84 17.31
CA ALA A 106 5.76 14.85 18.48
C ALA A 106 5.45 16.01 19.47
N VAL A 107 4.84 17.09 18.98
CA VAL A 107 4.51 18.29 19.77
C VAL A 107 3.02 18.47 20.04
N GLU A 108 2.14 17.81 19.24
CA GLU A 108 0.70 17.92 19.39
C GLU A 108 0.20 17.09 20.59
N ARG A 109 -0.71 17.66 21.36
CA ARG A 109 -1.26 17.04 22.58
C ARG A 109 -2.79 16.93 22.58
N ASP A 110 -3.46 17.43 21.54
CA ASP A 110 -4.90 17.27 21.41
C ASP A 110 -5.26 15.83 21.07
N GLN A 111 -6.06 15.20 21.92
CA GLN A 111 -6.44 13.81 21.78
C GLN A 111 -7.33 13.55 20.54
N ALA A 112 -8.11 14.55 20.10
CA ALA A 112 -8.92 14.42 18.87
C ALA A 112 -8.03 14.49 17.63
N ALA A 113 -7.09 15.43 17.60
CA ALA A 113 -6.07 15.53 16.55
C ALA A 113 -5.20 14.26 16.50
N ALA A 114 -4.81 13.71 17.64
CA ALA A 114 -4.00 12.50 17.73
C ALA A 114 -4.62 11.30 17.01
N ARG A 115 -5.94 11.11 17.11
CA ARG A 115 -6.60 10.00 16.40
C ARG A 115 -6.57 10.16 14.87
N ALA A 116 -6.83 11.36 14.38
CA ALA A 116 -6.78 11.66 12.95
C ALA A 116 -5.34 11.50 12.43
N MET A 117 -4.34 11.94 13.19
CA MET A 117 -2.92 11.78 12.86
C MET A 117 -2.49 10.31 12.80
N MET A 118 -2.91 9.48 13.77
CA MET A 118 -2.60 8.04 13.74
C MET A 118 -3.20 7.36 12.50
N ARG A 119 -4.44 7.71 12.13
CA ARG A 119 -5.05 7.19 10.90
C ARG A 119 -4.30 7.66 9.65
N ALA A 120 -3.92 8.93 9.61
CA ALA A 120 -3.13 9.48 8.52
C ALA A 120 -1.76 8.77 8.40
N MET A 121 -1.07 8.49 9.50
CA MET A 121 0.17 7.72 9.51
C MET A 121 -0.02 6.30 8.97
N THR A 122 -1.09 5.61 9.36
CA THR A 122 -1.41 4.28 8.85
C THR A 122 -1.65 4.31 7.33
N LEU A 123 -2.37 5.32 6.84
CA LEU A 123 -2.62 5.50 5.41
C LEU A 123 -1.34 5.84 4.64
N LEU A 124 -0.46 6.68 5.20
CA LEU A 124 0.85 6.96 4.61
C LEU A 124 1.71 5.70 4.51
N GLY A 125 1.72 4.85 5.54
CA GLY A 125 2.38 3.54 5.48
C GLY A 125 1.84 2.65 4.35
N LYS A 126 0.52 2.58 4.18
CA LYS A 126 -0.10 1.88 3.05
C LYS A 126 0.30 2.47 1.70
N LEU A 127 0.31 3.80 1.58
CA LEU A 127 0.70 4.47 0.35
C LEU A 127 2.15 4.18 -0.03
N MET A 128 3.06 4.17 0.96
CA MET A 128 4.46 3.80 0.75
C MET A 128 4.59 2.34 0.30
N ALA A 129 3.93 1.39 0.97
CA ALA A 129 3.95 -0.01 0.58
C ALA A 129 3.44 -0.22 -0.85
N ARG A 130 2.28 0.37 -1.21
CA ARG A 130 1.73 0.28 -2.57
C ARG A 130 2.61 0.93 -3.63
N SER A 131 3.29 2.03 -3.31
CA SER A 131 4.23 2.62 -4.26
C SER A 131 5.44 1.72 -4.51
N LEU A 132 5.91 0.98 -3.50
CA LEU A 132 6.94 -0.05 -3.67
C LEU A 132 6.46 -1.20 -4.55
N ASP A 133 5.22 -1.65 -4.41
CA ASP A 133 4.65 -2.68 -5.28
C ASP A 133 4.64 -2.24 -6.75
N VAL A 134 4.26 -0.98 -7.02
CA VAL A 134 4.32 -0.41 -8.38
C VAL A 134 5.76 -0.32 -8.89
N LEU A 135 6.71 0.05 -8.02
CA LEU A 135 8.12 0.17 -8.35
C LEU A 135 8.78 -1.17 -8.69
N ARG A 136 8.33 -2.26 -8.10
CA ARG A 136 8.84 -3.62 -8.35
C ARG A 136 8.42 -4.17 -9.71
N LEU A 137 7.37 -3.63 -10.32
CA LEU A 137 6.92 -4.06 -11.64
C LEU A 137 7.87 -3.52 -12.72
N GLU A 138 8.39 -4.40 -13.56
CA GLU A 138 9.23 -4.01 -14.70
C GLU A 138 8.43 -3.22 -15.73
N ASP A 139 9.12 -2.35 -16.49
CA ASP A 139 8.49 -1.55 -17.52
C ASP A 139 7.90 -2.45 -18.61
N GLY A 140 6.59 -2.31 -18.78
CA GLY A 140 5.86 -3.05 -19.80
C GLY A 140 5.21 -4.34 -19.33
N GLU A 141 5.48 -4.79 -18.12
CA GLU A 141 4.77 -5.94 -17.53
C GLU A 141 3.45 -5.50 -16.89
N LEU A 142 2.46 -6.39 -16.96
CA LEU A 142 1.21 -6.31 -16.23
C LEU A 142 0.59 -4.90 -16.14
N VAL A 143 0.49 -4.19 -17.27
CA VAL A 143 -0.05 -2.81 -17.30
C VAL A 143 -1.41 -2.72 -16.63
N THR A 144 -2.27 -3.73 -16.78
CA THR A 144 -3.59 -3.80 -16.12
C THR A 144 -3.47 -3.87 -14.61
N PHE A 145 -2.54 -4.67 -14.10
CA PHE A 145 -2.23 -4.77 -12.67
C PHE A 145 -1.66 -3.45 -12.12
N ARG A 146 -0.73 -2.83 -12.85
CA ARG A 146 -0.18 -1.51 -12.50
C ARG A 146 -1.27 -0.43 -12.41
N ILE A 147 -2.24 -0.44 -13.34
CA ILE A 147 -3.41 0.46 -13.28
C ILE A 147 -4.22 0.18 -12.03
N ALA A 148 -4.50 -1.09 -11.72
CA ALA A 148 -5.29 -1.48 -10.55
C ALA A 148 -4.62 -1.05 -9.23
N LEU A 149 -3.31 -1.31 -9.07
CA LEU A 149 -2.53 -0.86 -7.91
C LEU A 149 -2.56 0.67 -7.76
N THR A 150 -2.37 1.40 -8.86
CA THR A 150 -2.36 2.87 -8.84
C THR A 150 -3.76 3.43 -8.52
N LYS A 151 -4.83 2.78 -8.94
CA LYS A 151 -6.21 3.12 -8.55
C LYS A 151 -6.45 2.88 -7.06
N ARG A 152 -5.94 1.77 -6.50
CA ARG A 152 -6.02 1.51 -5.06
C ARG A 152 -5.23 2.54 -4.27
N PHE A 153 -4.01 2.87 -4.74
CA PHE A 153 -3.23 3.98 -4.18
C PHE A 153 -4.05 5.28 -4.16
N LEU A 154 -4.72 5.63 -5.26
CA LEU A 154 -5.57 6.81 -5.33
C LEU A 154 -6.73 6.77 -4.34
N ALA A 155 -7.31 5.60 -4.09
CA ALA A 155 -8.37 5.41 -3.09
C ALA A 155 -7.86 5.69 -1.67
N ASP A 156 -6.71 5.10 -1.30
CA ASP A 156 -6.09 5.34 0.02
C ASP A 156 -5.67 6.81 0.19
N LEU A 157 -5.20 7.45 -0.88
CA LEU A 157 -4.85 8.88 -0.87
C LEU A 157 -6.08 9.78 -0.67
N ASN A 158 -7.22 9.44 -1.26
CA ASN A 158 -8.47 10.18 -1.02
C ASN A 158 -8.96 10.00 0.43
N GLU A 159 -8.77 8.82 1.03
CA GLU A 159 -9.04 8.59 2.45
C GLU A 159 -8.11 9.43 3.32
N LEU A 160 -6.80 9.49 3.00
CA LEU A 160 -5.83 10.34 3.68
C LEU A 160 -6.23 11.83 3.64
N ILE A 161 -6.68 12.32 2.48
CA ILE A 161 -7.21 13.69 2.33
C ILE A 161 -8.36 13.91 3.31
N GLY A 162 -9.30 12.97 3.41
CA GLY A 162 -10.41 13.03 4.37
C GLY A 162 -9.98 13.02 5.85
N GLU A 163 -8.83 12.40 6.18
CA GLU A 163 -8.26 12.50 7.53
C GLU A 163 -7.58 13.87 7.76
N TYR A 164 -6.89 14.42 6.75
CA TYR A 164 -6.28 15.74 6.83
C TYR A 164 -7.30 16.88 6.99
N GLU A 165 -8.51 16.73 6.44
CA GLU A 165 -9.61 17.69 6.64
C GLU A 165 -10.02 17.84 8.12
N LYS A 166 -9.70 16.85 8.96
CA LYS A 166 -9.98 16.84 10.40
C LYS A 166 -8.86 17.50 11.23
N PHE A 167 -7.76 17.88 10.59
CA PHE A 167 -6.62 18.48 11.26
C PHE A 167 -6.91 19.92 11.68
N PRO A 168 -6.20 20.44 12.71
CA PRO A 168 -6.27 21.84 13.07
C PRO A 168 -5.95 22.76 11.89
N ASP A 169 -6.68 23.88 11.77
CA ASP A 169 -6.55 24.82 10.65
C ASP A 169 -5.10 25.28 10.38
N ALA A 170 -4.31 25.39 11.44
CA ALA A 170 -2.91 25.86 11.37
C ALA A 170 -2.01 24.99 10.48
N ILE A 171 -2.34 23.70 10.30
CA ILE A 171 -1.52 22.74 9.55
C ILE A 171 -2.27 22.08 8.40
N ARG A 172 -3.60 22.03 8.51
CA ARG A 172 -4.47 21.34 7.53
C ARG A 172 -4.13 21.70 6.10
N ASP A 173 -4.04 23.00 5.81
CA ASP A 173 -3.85 23.48 4.44
C ASP A 173 -2.48 23.07 3.86
N VAL A 174 -1.47 22.93 4.70
CA VAL A 174 -0.13 22.45 4.26
C VAL A 174 -0.21 21.00 3.83
N PHE A 175 -0.78 20.11 4.67
CA PHE A 175 -0.92 18.70 4.36
C PHE A 175 -1.88 18.44 3.19
N LEU A 176 -2.99 19.16 3.11
CA LEU A 176 -3.92 19.07 1.99
C LEU A 176 -3.27 19.47 0.66
N LYS A 177 -2.47 20.53 0.65
CA LYS A 177 -1.76 20.98 -0.56
C LYS A 177 -0.84 19.87 -1.11
N ASP A 178 -0.05 19.23 -0.26
CA ASP A 178 0.86 18.18 -0.67
C ASP A 178 0.10 16.92 -1.11
N ALA A 179 -0.99 16.55 -0.41
CA ALA A 179 -1.84 15.44 -0.79
C ALA A 179 -2.57 15.67 -2.14
N PHE A 180 -3.07 16.86 -2.40
CA PHE A 180 -3.68 17.19 -3.69
C PHE A 180 -2.66 17.18 -4.83
N LYS A 181 -1.46 17.68 -4.60
CA LYS A 181 -0.37 17.60 -5.59
C LYS A 181 -0.06 16.14 -5.93
N MET A 182 0.12 15.28 -4.92
CA MET A 182 0.35 13.84 -5.12
C MET A 182 -0.82 13.20 -5.90
N ARG A 183 -2.06 13.57 -5.59
CA ARG A 183 -3.25 13.07 -6.28
C ARG A 183 -3.22 13.39 -7.76
N ASP A 184 -2.85 14.60 -8.13
CA ASP A 184 -2.75 15.01 -9.53
C ASP A 184 -1.66 14.21 -10.26
N GLU A 185 -0.52 13.98 -9.64
CA GLU A 185 0.58 13.15 -10.17
C GLU A 185 0.13 11.69 -10.38
N VAL A 186 -0.59 11.12 -9.42
CA VAL A 186 -1.14 9.74 -9.51
C VAL A 186 -2.18 9.64 -10.64
N LEU A 187 -3.04 10.63 -10.80
CA LEU A 187 -4.00 10.67 -11.90
C LEU A 187 -3.31 10.73 -13.28
N GLU A 188 -2.22 11.49 -13.41
CA GLU A 188 -1.43 11.50 -14.64
C GLU A 188 -0.76 10.14 -14.92
N LYS A 189 -0.27 9.44 -13.89
CA LYS A 189 0.28 8.08 -14.03
C LYS A 189 -0.79 7.10 -14.54
N ILE A 190 -1.99 7.10 -13.98
CA ILE A 190 -3.10 6.27 -14.46
C ILE A 190 -3.40 6.58 -15.94
N ARG A 191 -3.41 7.85 -16.33
CA ARG A 191 -3.62 8.25 -17.73
C ARG A 191 -2.49 7.76 -18.65
N LYS A 192 -1.24 7.81 -18.17
CA LYS A 192 -0.06 7.30 -18.88
C LYS A 192 -0.23 5.79 -19.13
N TYR A 193 -0.47 5.00 -18.08
CA TYR A 193 -0.60 3.54 -18.19
C TYR A 193 -1.76 3.12 -19.10
N ARG A 194 -2.90 3.81 -19.04
CA ARG A 194 -4.04 3.56 -19.96
C ARG A 194 -3.70 3.87 -21.42
N ARG A 195 -2.84 4.85 -21.69
CA ARG A 195 -2.34 5.11 -23.05
C ARG A 195 -1.40 4.00 -23.52
N GLU A 196 -0.58 3.47 -22.66
CA GLU A 196 0.30 2.34 -22.94
C GLU A 196 -0.50 1.07 -23.21
N GLN A 197 -1.51 0.77 -22.42
CA GLN A 197 -2.41 -0.35 -22.63
C GLN A 197 -3.09 -0.32 -24.01
N LYS A 198 -3.51 0.86 -24.48
CA LYS A 198 -4.16 1.01 -25.79
C LYS A 198 -3.22 0.87 -27.00
N ARG A 199 -1.92 0.97 -26.78
CA ARG A 199 -0.90 0.85 -27.85
C ARG A 199 -0.43 -0.58 -28.07
N ARG A 200 -0.76 -1.48 -27.18
CA ARG A 200 -0.49 -2.92 -27.26
C ARG A 200 -1.66 -3.67 -27.85
#